data_dc7b372fdb09864088f06963c428ce0d
#
_entry.id   dc7b372fdb09864088f06963c428ce0d
#
_cell.length_a   1.000
_cell.length_b   1.000
_cell.length_c   1.000
_cell.angle_alpha   90.00
_cell.angle_beta   90.00
_cell.angle_gamma   90.00
#
_symmetry.space_group_name_H-M   'P 1'
#
loop_
_entity.id
_entity.type
_entity.pdbx_description
1 polymer ?
#
loop_
_entity_poly.entity_id
_entity_poly.type
_entity_poly.pdbx_seq_one_letter_code
_entity_poly.pdbx_strand_id
1 'polypeptide(L)'
;MTKNVASPTEERMAYLEGLVRQAKTAAAVFTQYTQEDVDRIVKAVVLAGLDHAQPLARLAIEETRIGVLEDKVIKNMVATEFVYNYIRDKATVGTIREFPERGLVEVAEPIGVIFSLIPITNPTSTVLFKCIMAIKTRNAVIFSPHPSAWRCSAEAVRIMYETALKHGAPEGVFSCLEAHTLEDNAYLMRHKDVALIDATGGRGAVKAAYSSGKPALGVGPGNTPVYLEKTADVSMAVVDIIVSKTFDNGTICASEQTVVIDDEIYDATLKKFVELGAHICSEKEAEVLGRTLVDRQTGCLQPIAVGQKAINIARVAGLTVKPDTKLLIAPIHGVGPEHPLSVEKLCPVLAVYRAKSADEALRVCVDVNHAGGLGHTAVVFSRNQEIIRRFGDLINAGRIIVNAPGSIGALGGVYNDMV
;
A
#
# COMPACT_ATOMS: atom_id res chain seq x y z
N MET A 1 25.28 9.03 2.66
CA MET A 1 25.46 10.29 3.40
C MET A 1 24.06 10.82 3.72
N THR A 2 23.65 10.75 4.98
CA THR A 2 22.41 11.40 5.47
C THR A 2 22.63 12.91 5.34
N LYS A 3 21.92 13.56 4.40
CA LYS A 3 21.83 15.02 4.39
C LYS A 3 21.35 15.43 5.77
N ASN A 4 22.10 16.30 6.46
CA ASN A 4 21.63 16.95 7.68
C ASN A 4 20.37 17.72 7.31
N VAL A 5 19.21 17.20 7.74
CA VAL A 5 17.93 17.89 7.60
C VAL A 5 17.95 19.01 8.64
N ALA A 6 17.74 20.26 8.23
CA ALA A 6 17.71 21.41 9.13
C ALA A 6 16.62 21.23 10.22
N SER A 7 16.77 21.87 11.35
CA SER A 7 15.71 21.89 12.38
C SER A 7 14.60 22.86 11.98
N PRO A 8 13.32 22.58 12.34
CA PRO A 8 12.23 23.56 12.17
C PRO A 8 12.51 24.88 12.91
N THR A 9 11.85 25.97 12.49
CA THR A 9 11.90 27.24 13.20
C THR A 9 11.33 27.10 14.62
N GLU A 10 11.65 28.02 15.53
CA GLU A 10 11.11 27.99 16.91
C GLU A 10 9.60 28.00 16.97
N GLU A 11 8.95 28.85 16.15
CA GLU A 11 7.49 28.90 16.04
C GLU A 11 6.93 27.56 15.55
N ARG A 12 7.57 26.97 14.54
CA ARG A 12 7.16 25.66 14.00
C ARG A 12 7.38 24.53 15.01
N MET A 13 8.47 24.56 15.76
CA MET A 13 8.69 23.62 16.86
C MET A 13 7.61 23.73 17.93
N ALA A 14 7.23 24.94 18.33
CA ALA A 14 6.17 25.15 19.32
C ALA A 14 4.83 24.56 18.87
N TYR A 15 4.48 24.70 17.57
CA TYR A 15 3.30 24.07 16.96
C TYR A 15 3.40 22.53 17.04
N LEU A 16 4.51 21.94 16.60
CA LEU A 16 4.70 20.48 16.61
C LEU A 16 4.68 19.91 18.04
N GLU A 17 5.32 20.59 19.00
CA GLU A 17 5.27 20.24 20.43
C GLU A 17 3.82 20.30 20.97
N GLY A 18 3.03 21.28 20.51
CA GLY A 18 1.61 21.41 20.86
C GLY A 18 0.82 20.16 20.45
N LEU A 19 1.00 19.71 19.21
CA LEU A 19 0.35 18.50 18.69
C LEU A 19 0.76 17.23 19.46
N VAL A 20 2.06 17.07 19.72
CA VAL A 20 2.55 15.89 20.47
C VAL A 20 2.01 15.90 21.90
N ARG A 21 1.97 17.06 22.56
CA ARG A 21 1.42 17.18 23.92
C ARG A 21 -0.07 16.81 23.95
N GLN A 22 -0.87 17.30 23.01
CA GLN A 22 -2.30 16.95 22.90
C GLN A 22 -2.47 15.45 22.69
N ALA A 23 -1.77 14.86 21.70
CA ALA A 23 -1.83 13.44 21.42
C ALA A 23 -1.39 12.59 22.64
N LYS A 24 -0.35 13.01 23.37
CA LYS A 24 0.10 12.34 24.58
C LYS A 24 -0.94 12.36 25.70
N THR A 25 -1.61 13.50 25.88
CA THR A 25 -2.71 13.64 26.84
C THR A 25 -3.88 12.74 26.45
N ALA A 26 -4.27 12.74 25.17
CA ALA A 26 -5.32 11.87 24.64
C ALA A 26 -5.00 10.37 24.85
N ALA A 27 -3.77 9.96 24.52
CA ALA A 27 -3.33 8.58 24.71
C ALA A 27 -3.38 8.16 26.17
N ALA A 28 -2.96 9.02 27.11
CA ALA A 28 -3.03 8.75 28.54
C ALA A 28 -4.46 8.57 29.04
N VAL A 29 -5.40 9.39 28.60
CA VAL A 29 -6.83 9.24 28.91
C VAL A 29 -7.37 7.94 28.33
N PHE A 30 -6.99 7.61 27.11
CA PHE A 30 -7.47 6.44 26.39
C PHE A 30 -7.06 5.10 27.04
N THR A 31 -5.96 5.07 27.80
CA THR A 31 -5.57 3.85 28.55
C THR A 31 -6.65 3.35 29.52
N GLN A 32 -7.53 4.24 29.97
CA GLN A 32 -8.58 3.92 30.93
C GLN A 32 -9.87 3.36 30.31
N TYR A 33 -9.96 3.34 28.97
CA TYR A 33 -11.15 2.91 28.27
C TYR A 33 -11.30 1.40 28.27
N THR A 34 -12.54 0.94 28.46
CA THR A 34 -12.92 -0.46 28.39
C THR A 34 -13.02 -0.94 26.94
N GLN A 35 -13.09 -2.25 26.72
CA GLN A 35 -13.32 -2.82 25.39
C GLN A 35 -14.66 -2.31 24.80
N GLU A 36 -15.70 -2.19 25.62
CA GLU A 36 -17.01 -1.69 25.20
C GLU A 36 -16.96 -0.23 24.72
N ASP A 37 -16.23 0.63 25.43
CA ASP A 37 -16.02 2.02 25.02
C ASP A 37 -15.31 2.10 23.67
N VAL A 38 -14.25 1.34 23.51
CA VAL A 38 -13.46 1.26 22.27
C VAL A 38 -14.33 0.77 21.12
N ASP A 39 -15.06 -0.33 21.30
CA ASP A 39 -15.87 -0.94 20.24
C ASP A 39 -17.04 -0.03 19.82
N ARG A 40 -17.64 0.70 20.77
CA ARG A 40 -18.64 1.74 20.47
C ARG A 40 -18.07 2.83 19.56
N ILE A 41 -16.88 3.36 19.86
CA ILE A 41 -16.23 4.42 19.08
C ILE A 41 -15.80 3.87 17.71
N VAL A 42 -15.19 2.68 17.66
CA VAL A 42 -14.80 2.02 16.40
C VAL A 42 -15.99 1.88 15.46
N LYS A 43 -17.12 1.35 15.96
CA LYS A 43 -18.34 1.20 15.15
C LYS A 43 -18.80 2.54 14.56
N ALA A 44 -18.78 3.59 15.36
CA ALA A 44 -19.20 4.93 14.91
C ALA A 44 -18.29 5.50 13.82
N VAL A 45 -16.98 5.44 13.99
CA VAL A 45 -16.03 5.96 12.99
C VAL A 45 -16.04 5.14 11.70
N VAL A 46 -16.28 3.82 11.79
CA VAL A 46 -16.46 2.96 10.60
C VAL A 46 -17.68 3.39 9.79
N LEU A 47 -18.82 3.60 10.44
CA LEU A 47 -20.05 4.04 9.77
C LEU A 47 -19.85 5.42 9.13
N ALA A 48 -19.21 6.36 9.84
CA ALA A 48 -18.90 7.67 9.28
C ALA A 48 -17.97 7.58 8.07
N GLY A 49 -16.95 6.71 8.11
CA GLY A 49 -16.06 6.46 6.99
C GLY A 49 -16.78 5.87 5.77
N LEU A 50 -17.73 4.96 5.99
CA LEU A 50 -18.57 4.39 4.93
C LEU A 50 -19.51 5.43 4.32
N ASP A 51 -20.20 6.24 5.12
CA ASP A 51 -21.09 7.30 4.66
C ASP A 51 -20.35 8.34 3.81
N HIS A 52 -19.06 8.55 4.08
CA HIS A 52 -18.21 9.48 3.36
C HIS A 52 -17.28 8.82 2.32
N ALA A 53 -17.44 7.52 2.04
CA ALA A 53 -16.56 6.79 1.13
C ALA A 53 -16.50 7.43 -0.26
N GLN A 54 -17.65 7.80 -0.84
CA GLN A 54 -17.74 8.44 -2.16
C GLN A 54 -17.27 9.91 -2.17
N PRO A 55 -17.72 10.80 -1.27
CA PRO A 55 -17.20 12.16 -1.20
C PRO A 55 -15.67 12.23 -1.03
N LEU A 56 -15.09 11.42 -0.15
CA LEU A 56 -13.65 11.36 0.06
C LEU A 56 -12.90 10.83 -1.17
N ALA A 57 -13.43 9.82 -1.86
CA ALA A 57 -12.88 9.31 -3.11
C ALA A 57 -12.87 10.40 -4.20
N ARG A 58 -13.96 11.16 -4.34
CA ARG A 58 -14.05 12.28 -5.28
C ARG A 58 -13.01 13.37 -4.96
N LEU A 59 -12.90 13.77 -3.71
CA LEU A 59 -11.93 14.77 -3.27
C LEU A 59 -10.48 14.29 -3.54
N ALA A 60 -10.18 13.01 -3.31
CA ALA A 60 -8.87 12.44 -3.62
C ALA A 60 -8.53 12.50 -5.12
N ILE A 61 -9.49 12.17 -6.00
CA ILE A 61 -9.30 12.28 -7.46
C ILE A 61 -9.12 13.74 -7.89
N GLU A 62 -9.94 14.65 -7.38
CA GLU A 62 -9.86 16.08 -7.72
C GLU A 62 -8.52 16.69 -7.34
N GLU A 63 -7.98 16.32 -6.18
CA GLU A 63 -6.72 16.85 -5.68
C GLU A 63 -5.52 16.21 -6.33
N THR A 64 -5.48 14.88 -6.37
CA THR A 64 -4.28 14.13 -6.79
C THR A 64 -4.18 13.87 -8.29
N ARG A 65 -5.32 13.83 -8.98
CA ARG A 65 -5.45 13.37 -10.38
C ARG A 65 -4.98 11.92 -10.60
N ILE A 66 -5.00 11.10 -9.55
CA ILE A 66 -4.50 9.72 -9.52
C ILE A 66 -5.66 8.74 -9.33
N GLY A 67 -5.73 7.71 -10.20
CA GLY A 67 -6.60 6.57 -10.05
C GLY A 67 -7.98 6.70 -10.69
N VAL A 68 -8.97 5.95 -10.17
CA VAL A 68 -10.34 5.82 -10.68
C VAL A 68 -11.31 6.03 -9.52
N LEU A 69 -12.36 6.83 -9.73
CA LEU A 69 -13.29 7.22 -8.66
C LEU A 69 -13.96 6.00 -8.01
N GLU A 70 -14.50 5.10 -8.83
CA GLU A 70 -15.23 3.92 -8.39
C GLU A 70 -14.31 2.99 -7.56
N ASP A 71 -13.08 2.81 -7.99
CA ASP A 71 -12.11 1.98 -7.30
C ASP A 71 -11.64 2.61 -5.98
N LYS A 72 -11.54 3.95 -5.91
CA LYS A 72 -11.24 4.64 -4.65
C LYS A 72 -12.39 4.55 -3.65
N VAL A 73 -13.64 4.52 -4.12
CA VAL A 73 -14.79 4.23 -3.25
C VAL A 73 -14.65 2.82 -2.66
N ILE A 74 -14.34 1.82 -3.50
CA ILE A 74 -14.09 0.44 -3.03
C ILE A 74 -12.95 0.41 -2.02
N LYS A 75 -11.84 1.12 -2.26
CA LYS A 75 -10.73 1.21 -1.30
C LYS A 75 -11.17 1.77 0.06
N ASN A 76 -11.99 2.82 0.06
CA ASN A 76 -12.54 3.38 1.30
C ASN A 76 -13.47 2.39 2.02
N MET A 77 -14.29 1.64 1.28
CA MET A 77 -15.16 0.58 1.84
C MET A 77 -14.33 -0.56 2.44
N VAL A 78 -13.29 -1.03 1.74
CA VAL A 78 -12.38 -2.05 2.28
C VAL A 78 -11.70 -1.56 3.56
N ALA A 79 -11.21 -0.33 3.57
CA ALA A 79 -10.54 0.28 4.71
C ALA A 79 -11.47 0.50 5.92
N THR A 80 -12.77 0.43 5.75
CA THR A 80 -13.79 0.63 6.80
C THR A 80 -14.54 -0.67 7.10
N GLU A 81 -15.46 -1.07 6.23
CA GLU A 81 -16.36 -2.21 6.45
C GLU A 81 -15.62 -3.55 6.58
N PHE A 82 -14.72 -3.85 5.62
CA PHE A 82 -14.04 -5.15 5.62
C PHE A 82 -13.08 -5.25 6.81
N VAL A 83 -12.33 -4.18 7.09
CA VAL A 83 -11.49 -4.09 8.28
C VAL A 83 -12.32 -4.27 9.56
N TYR A 84 -13.45 -3.57 9.68
CA TYR A 84 -14.33 -3.69 10.83
C TYR A 84 -14.84 -5.11 11.02
N ASN A 85 -15.33 -5.76 9.96
CA ASN A 85 -15.81 -7.13 10.03
C ASN A 85 -14.74 -8.12 10.51
N TYR A 86 -13.47 -7.84 10.22
CA TYR A 86 -12.35 -8.66 10.69
C TYR A 86 -11.94 -8.39 12.13
N ILE A 87 -12.05 -7.12 12.61
CA ILE A 87 -11.53 -6.73 13.93
C ILE A 87 -12.59 -6.60 15.02
N ARG A 88 -13.89 -6.51 14.68
CA ARG A 88 -14.96 -6.19 15.63
C ARG A 88 -14.99 -7.11 16.85
N ASP A 89 -14.74 -8.40 16.63
CA ASP A 89 -14.81 -9.43 17.69
C ASP A 89 -13.42 -9.71 18.33
N LYS A 90 -12.38 -8.93 17.96
CA LYS A 90 -11.05 -9.09 18.54
C LYS A 90 -10.92 -8.31 19.83
N ALA A 91 -10.49 -8.98 20.90
CA ALA A 91 -10.12 -8.32 22.14
C ALA A 91 -8.81 -7.54 21.94
N THR A 92 -8.81 -6.27 22.36
CA THR A 92 -7.67 -5.33 22.24
C THR A 92 -7.46 -4.51 23.51
N VAL A 93 -8.18 -4.87 24.61
CA VAL A 93 -8.11 -4.19 25.90
C VAL A 93 -7.97 -5.22 27.01
N GLY A 94 -7.00 -5.03 27.89
CA GLY A 94 -6.76 -5.93 29.03
C GLY A 94 -6.26 -7.31 28.59
N THR A 95 -6.62 -8.33 29.35
CA THR A 95 -6.23 -9.72 29.03
C THR A 95 -6.92 -10.20 27.76
N ILE A 96 -6.14 -10.53 26.74
CA ILE A 96 -6.63 -10.98 25.42
C ILE A 96 -6.50 -12.48 25.22
N ARG A 97 -5.60 -13.14 25.96
CA ARG A 97 -5.42 -14.59 25.91
C ARG A 97 -4.74 -15.10 27.16
N GLU A 98 -5.13 -16.29 27.61
CA GLU A 98 -4.50 -17.02 28.72
C GLU A 98 -4.03 -18.40 28.27
N PHE A 99 -2.87 -18.80 28.75
CA PHE A 99 -2.27 -20.12 28.53
C PHE A 99 -1.95 -20.75 29.91
N PRO A 100 -2.96 -21.29 30.62
CA PRO A 100 -2.76 -21.81 31.97
C PRO A 100 -1.69 -22.89 32.07
N GLU A 101 -1.60 -23.75 31.04
CA GLU A 101 -0.63 -24.84 30.97
C GLU A 101 0.83 -24.33 30.82
N ARG A 102 1.02 -23.08 30.44
CA ARG A 102 2.33 -22.43 30.28
C ARG A 102 2.59 -21.35 31.33
N GLY A 103 1.60 -21.03 32.18
CA GLY A 103 1.65 -19.94 33.14
C GLY A 103 1.79 -18.56 32.49
N LEU A 104 1.20 -18.36 31.30
CA LEU A 104 1.32 -17.11 30.53
C LEU A 104 -0.06 -16.45 30.34
N VAL A 105 -0.03 -15.11 30.37
CA VAL A 105 -1.17 -14.25 30.06
C VAL A 105 -0.72 -13.20 29.07
N GLU A 106 -1.45 -13.01 27.98
CA GLU A 106 -1.26 -11.92 27.02
C GLU A 106 -2.17 -10.75 27.38
N VAL A 107 -1.58 -9.59 27.60
CA VAL A 107 -2.31 -8.35 27.93
C VAL A 107 -2.08 -7.33 26.82
N ALA A 108 -3.17 -6.78 26.29
CA ALA A 108 -3.10 -5.74 25.26
C ALA A 108 -2.95 -4.36 25.91
N GLU A 109 -1.87 -3.68 25.61
CA GLU A 109 -1.58 -2.32 26.05
C GLU A 109 -1.42 -1.36 24.85
N PRO A 110 -1.91 -0.10 24.95
CA PRO A 110 -1.68 0.89 23.91
C PRO A 110 -0.20 1.27 23.88
N ILE A 111 0.30 1.58 22.68
CA ILE A 111 1.70 2.03 22.52
C ILE A 111 1.85 3.53 22.81
N GLY A 112 0.79 4.33 22.67
CA GLY A 112 0.79 5.76 22.95
C GLY A 112 0.60 6.64 21.73
N VAL A 113 1.54 7.53 21.42
CA VAL A 113 1.47 8.44 20.28
C VAL A 113 2.11 7.80 19.05
N ILE A 114 1.34 7.71 17.98
CA ILE A 114 1.78 7.22 16.68
C ILE A 114 1.97 8.40 15.73
N PHE A 115 3.14 8.48 15.07
CA PHE A 115 3.36 9.39 13.96
C PHE A 115 3.16 8.66 12.64
N SER A 116 2.22 9.11 11.81
CA SER A 116 1.76 8.36 10.64
C SER A 116 1.94 9.10 9.33
N LEU A 117 2.77 8.56 8.43
CA LEU A 117 2.95 9.05 7.06
C LEU A 117 1.87 8.47 6.15
N ILE A 118 1.24 9.33 5.33
CA ILE A 118 0.15 8.98 4.43
C ILE A 118 0.58 9.16 2.97
N PRO A 119 0.39 8.12 2.11
CA PRO A 119 0.81 8.16 0.72
C PRO A 119 -0.16 8.96 -0.17
N ILE A 120 0.32 9.42 -1.33
CA ILE A 120 -0.50 10.08 -2.34
C ILE A 120 -1.48 9.13 -3.06
N THR A 121 -1.12 7.85 -3.20
CA THR A 121 -1.87 6.87 -3.99
C THR A 121 -3.16 6.41 -3.34
N ASN A 122 -3.17 6.35 -1.99
CA ASN A 122 -4.29 5.84 -1.19
C ASN A 122 -4.56 6.76 0.01
N PRO A 123 -4.74 8.09 -0.18
CA PRO A 123 -4.71 9.04 0.92
C PRO A 123 -5.86 8.83 1.90
N THR A 124 -7.09 8.76 1.42
CA THR A 124 -8.29 8.67 2.26
C THR A 124 -8.45 7.30 2.89
N SER A 125 -8.32 6.22 2.12
CA SER A 125 -8.44 4.86 2.66
C SER A 125 -7.37 4.54 3.71
N THR A 126 -6.14 5.05 3.55
CA THR A 126 -5.08 4.89 4.55
C THR A 126 -5.42 5.63 5.85
N VAL A 127 -5.94 6.85 5.77
CA VAL A 127 -6.39 7.59 6.96
C VAL A 127 -7.52 6.85 7.66
N LEU A 128 -8.58 6.44 6.92
CA LEU A 128 -9.71 5.71 7.49
C LEU A 128 -9.26 4.46 8.24
N PHE A 129 -8.44 3.62 7.58
CA PHE A 129 -7.87 2.42 8.19
C PHE A 129 -7.09 2.72 9.47
N LYS A 130 -6.16 3.67 9.41
CA LYS A 130 -5.28 4.00 10.53
C LYS A 130 -6.04 4.61 11.72
N CYS A 131 -7.08 5.42 11.47
CA CYS A 131 -7.97 5.92 12.52
C CYS A 131 -8.70 4.77 13.23
N ILE A 132 -9.27 3.84 12.47
CA ILE A 132 -9.98 2.67 13.03
C ILE A 132 -9.05 1.83 13.88
N MET A 133 -7.84 1.52 13.37
CA MET A 133 -6.86 0.72 14.10
C MET A 133 -6.36 1.43 15.36
N ALA A 134 -6.13 2.74 15.29
CA ALA A 134 -5.70 3.53 16.45
C ALA A 134 -6.75 3.55 17.56
N ILE A 135 -8.04 3.77 17.25
CA ILE A 135 -9.13 3.68 18.24
C ILE A 135 -9.19 2.26 18.82
N LYS A 136 -9.19 1.23 17.95
CA LYS A 136 -9.31 -0.17 18.40
C LYS A 136 -8.19 -0.55 19.39
N THR A 137 -7.02 0.06 19.27
CA THR A 137 -5.84 -0.21 20.09
C THR A 137 -5.52 0.92 21.08
N ARG A 138 -6.43 1.86 21.30
CA ARG A 138 -6.35 2.98 22.27
C ARG A 138 -5.12 3.88 22.09
N ASN A 139 -4.75 4.17 20.83
CA ASN A 139 -3.62 5.04 20.50
C ASN A 139 -4.07 6.39 19.97
N ALA A 140 -3.23 7.41 20.10
CA ALA A 140 -3.40 8.70 19.44
C ALA A 140 -2.49 8.80 18.22
N VAL A 141 -2.95 9.51 17.16
CA VAL A 141 -2.20 9.60 15.89
C VAL A 141 -2.01 11.04 15.45
N ILE A 142 -0.79 11.35 15.04
CA ILE A 142 -0.45 12.58 14.31
C ILE A 142 -0.22 12.19 12.85
N PHE A 143 -1.09 12.63 11.95
CA PHE A 143 -1.01 12.31 10.52
C PHE A 143 -0.16 13.32 9.76
N SER A 144 0.72 12.82 8.90
CA SER A 144 1.51 13.60 7.94
C SER A 144 1.17 13.15 6.52
N PRO A 145 0.20 13.79 5.86
CA PRO A 145 -0.18 13.46 4.49
C PRO A 145 0.89 13.84 3.47
N HIS A 146 0.90 13.16 2.32
CA HIS A 146 1.67 13.65 1.18
C HIS A 146 1.18 15.06 0.79
N PRO A 147 2.07 16.05 0.52
CA PRO A 147 1.66 17.43 0.23
C PRO A 147 0.61 17.57 -0.88
N SER A 148 0.70 16.75 -1.94
CA SER A 148 -0.27 16.73 -3.06
C SER A 148 -1.56 15.94 -2.77
N ALA A 149 -1.77 15.47 -1.53
CA ALA A 149 -3.00 14.80 -1.07
C ALA A 149 -3.41 15.29 0.32
N TRP A 150 -3.01 16.52 0.66
CA TRP A 150 -3.22 17.06 2.00
C TRP A 150 -4.70 17.31 2.29
N ARG A 151 -5.43 17.94 1.35
CA ARG A 151 -6.84 18.31 1.55
C ARG A 151 -7.74 17.10 1.77
N CYS A 152 -7.63 16.09 0.93
CA CYS A 152 -8.45 14.89 1.05
C CYS A 152 -8.09 14.05 2.28
N SER A 153 -6.81 14.02 2.67
CA SER A 153 -6.38 13.36 3.90
C SER A 153 -6.83 14.10 5.15
N ALA A 154 -6.67 15.41 5.18
CA ALA A 154 -7.11 16.25 6.30
C ALA A 154 -8.63 16.18 6.50
N GLU A 155 -9.42 16.17 5.41
CA GLU A 155 -10.87 15.99 5.47
C GLU A 155 -11.26 14.62 6.02
N ALA A 156 -10.56 13.56 5.61
CA ALA A 156 -10.78 12.23 6.18
C ALA A 156 -10.46 12.20 7.69
N VAL A 157 -9.34 12.80 8.12
CA VAL A 157 -9.00 12.92 9.55
C VAL A 157 -10.07 13.71 10.29
N ARG A 158 -10.55 14.85 9.75
CA ARG A 158 -11.59 15.68 10.37
C ARG A 158 -12.88 14.89 10.62
N ILE A 159 -13.38 14.18 9.60
CA ILE A 159 -14.60 13.34 9.71
C ILE A 159 -14.45 12.29 10.80
N MET A 160 -13.33 11.57 10.79
CA MET A 160 -13.05 10.52 11.76
C MET A 160 -12.90 11.09 13.18
N TYR A 161 -12.22 12.22 13.32
CA TYR A 161 -11.99 12.89 14.59
C TYR A 161 -13.29 13.41 15.23
N GLU A 162 -14.08 14.19 14.47
CA GLU A 162 -15.35 14.73 14.95
C GLU A 162 -16.34 13.62 15.36
N THR A 163 -16.34 12.52 14.58
CA THR A 163 -17.16 11.34 14.91
C THR A 163 -16.66 10.66 16.18
N ALA A 164 -15.35 10.45 16.29
CA ALA A 164 -14.75 9.85 17.47
C ALA A 164 -15.07 10.66 18.75
N LEU A 165 -14.93 11.98 18.70
CA LEU A 165 -15.28 12.89 19.82
C LEU A 165 -16.75 12.79 20.23
N LYS A 166 -17.68 12.80 19.27
CA LYS A 166 -19.13 12.66 19.55
C LYS A 166 -19.47 11.34 20.28
N HIS A 167 -18.65 10.32 20.10
CA HIS A 167 -18.83 9.00 20.71
C HIS A 167 -17.92 8.76 21.91
N GLY A 168 -17.27 9.82 22.40
CA GLY A 168 -16.55 9.82 23.67
C GLY A 168 -15.05 9.55 23.57
N ALA A 169 -14.44 9.60 22.38
CA ALA A 169 -12.97 9.55 22.30
C ALA A 169 -12.35 10.81 22.96
N PRO A 170 -11.12 10.70 23.49
CA PRO A 170 -10.46 11.86 24.10
C PRO A 170 -10.07 12.92 23.06
N GLU A 171 -10.15 14.20 23.48
CA GLU A 171 -9.69 15.31 22.68
C GLU A 171 -8.18 15.16 22.35
N GLY A 172 -7.81 15.42 21.08
CA GLY A 172 -6.43 15.26 20.60
C GLY A 172 -6.06 13.84 20.16
N VAL A 173 -7.02 12.90 20.10
CA VAL A 173 -6.77 11.52 19.63
C VAL A 173 -6.27 11.48 18.19
N PHE A 174 -6.72 12.40 17.34
CA PHE A 174 -6.25 12.55 15.97
C PHE A 174 -5.87 14.00 15.69
N SER A 175 -4.77 14.18 14.99
CA SER A 175 -4.36 15.46 14.42
C SER A 175 -3.75 15.27 13.05
N CYS A 176 -3.81 16.31 12.21
CA CYS A 176 -3.24 16.31 10.87
C CYS A 176 -2.30 17.50 10.74
N LEU A 177 -1.06 17.27 10.29
CA LEU A 177 -0.08 18.33 10.08
C LEU A 177 -0.55 19.29 8.97
N GLU A 178 -0.49 20.57 9.26
CA GLU A 178 -0.70 21.63 8.27
C GLU A 178 0.63 22.00 7.61
N ALA A 179 0.63 22.19 6.29
CA ALA A 179 1.75 22.74 5.51
C ALA A 179 3.14 22.28 5.98
N HIS A 180 3.32 20.96 6.14
CA HIS A 180 4.53 20.37 6.72
C HIS A 180 5.70 20.24 5.74
N THR A 181 6.89 20.18 6.29
CA THR A 181 8.15 20.01 5.56
C THR A 181 8.80 18.66 5.89
N LEU A 182 9.91 18.35 5.20
CA LEU A 182 10.73 17.19 5.54
C LEU A 182 11.38 17.32 6.92
N GLU A 183 11.69 18.56 7.32
CA GLU A 183 12.24 18.90 8.65
C GLU A 183 11.24 18.59 9.75
N ASP A 184 9.97 18.94 9.57
CA ASP A 184 8.89 18.62 10.52
C ASP A 184 8.74 17.11 10.70
N ASN A 185 8.75 16.37 9.60
CA ASN A 185 8.66 14.91 9.64
C ASN A 185 9.87 14.31 10.37
N ALA A 186 11.09 14.80 10.08
CA ALA A 186 12.31 14.33 10.74
C ALA A 186 12.32 14.66 12.24
N TYR A 187 11.77 15.80 12.63
CA TYR A 187 11.60 16.20 14.02
C TYR A 187 10.65 15.24 14.77
N LEU A 188 9.44 15.04 14.23
CA LEU A 188 8.44 14.16 14.85
C LEU A 188 8.88 12.70 14.89
N MET A 189 9.56 12.20 13.85
CA MET A 189 10.11 10.85 13.87
C MET A 189 11.11 10.59 15.00
N ARG A 190 11.79 11.64 15.50
CA ARG A 190 12.77 11.54 16.59
C ARG A 190 12.22 12.02 17.92
N HIS A 191 11.02 12.56 17.94
CA HIS A 191 10.44 13.15 19.15
C HIS A 191 10.31 12.10 20.27
N LYS A 192 10.75 12.44 21.49
CA LYS A 192 10.79 11.50 22.63
C LYS A 192 9.45 10.87 22.97
N ASP A 193 8.36 11.63 22.84
CA ASP A 193 7.00 11.19 23.19
C ASP A 193 6.24 10.54 22.01
N VAL A 194 6.84 10.43 20.82
CA VAL A 194 6.34 9.57 19.74
C VAL A 194 6.83 8.15 20.00
N ALA A 195 5.92 7.21 20.16
CA ALA A 195 6.22 5.82 20.52
C ALA A 195 6.40 4.91 19.31
N LEU A 196 5.69 5.19 18.21
CA LEU A 196 5.72 4.40 16.99
C LEU A 196 5.64 5.29 15.76
N ILE A 197 6.39 4.93 14.72
CA ILE A 197 6.24 5.51 13.39
C ILE A 197 5.53 4.50 12.50
N ASP A 198 4.40 4.90 11.91
CA ASP A 198 3.65 4.10 10.95
C ASP A 198 3.76 4.75 9.57
N ALA A 199 4.72 4.28 8.76
CA ALA A 199 5.10 4.89 7.51
C ALA A 199 4.61 4.11 6.29
N THR A 200 3.63 4.65 5.57
CA THR A 200 3.24 4.15 4.25
C THR A 200 3.70 5.14 3.19
N GLY A 201 4.61 4.73 2.29
CA GLY A 201 5.14 5.67 1.31
C GLY A 201 6.34 5.16 0.53
N GLY A 202 7.00 6.07 -0.19
CA GLY A 202 8.18 5.74 -0.99
C GLY A 202 9.40 5.35 -0.16
N ARG A 203 10.41 4.75 -0.83
CA ARG A 203 11.67 4.26 -0.19
C ARG A 203 12.30 5.25 0.78
N GLY A 204 12.31 6.54 0.43
CA GLY A 204 12.92 7.59 1.25
C GLY A 204 12.24 7.76 2.60
N ALA A 205 10.90 7.79 2.60
CA ALA A 205 10.09 7.94 3.80
C ALA A 205 10.22 6.73 4.74
N VAL A 206 10.13 5.52 4.18
CA VAL A 206 10.28 4.28 4.94
C VAL A 206 11.69 4.13 5.50
N LYS A 207 12.73 4.45 4.71
CA LYS A 207 14.12 4.45 5.20
C LYS A 207 14.31 5.46 6.34
N ALA A 208 13.72 6.66 6.24
CA ALA A 208 13.79 7.66 7.30
C ALA A 208 13.12 7.16 8.58
N ALA A 209 11.95 6.52 8.48
CA ALA A 209 11.24 5.91 9.59
C ALA A 209 12.11 4.87 10.33
N TYR A 210 12.64 3.88 9.61
CA TYR A 210 13.49 2.84 10.20
C TYR A 210 14.83 3.37 10.73
N SER A 211 15.33 4.50 10.20
CA SER A 211 16.57 5.12 10.63
C SER A 211 16.39 6.16 11.75
N SER A 212 15.17 6.35 12.25
CA SER A 212 14.85 7.36 13.26
C SER A 212 15.32 7.01 14.67
N GLY A 213 15.58 5.72 14.92
CA GLY A 213 15.88 5.18 16.25
C GLY A 213 14.64 4.84 17.08
N LYS A 214 13.45 4.90 16.47
CA LYS A 214 12.15 4.54 17.06
C LYS A 214 11.61 3.22 16.48
N PRO A 215 10.72 2.52 17.19
CA PRO A 215 9.90 1.49 16.58
C PRO A 215 9.20 2.03 15.35
N ALA A 216 9.24 1.28 14.25
CA ALA A 216 8.61 1.69 13.00
C ALA A 216 7.94 0.52 12.29
N LEU A 217 6.73 0.75 11.78
CA LEU A 217 6.05 -0.11 10.82
C LEU A 217 6.10 0.60 9.46
N GLY A 218 6.96 0.12 8.59
CA GLY A 218 7.19 0.73 7.29
C GLY A 218 6.71 -0.15 6.15
N VAL A 219 5.83 0.40 5.30
CA VAL A 219 5.41 -0.24 4.05
C VAL A 219 5.95 0.58 2.88
N GLY A 220 6.95 0.04 2.22
CA GLY A 220 7.62 0.63 1.08
C GLY A 220 7.03 0.21 -0.27
N PRO A 221 7.72 0.51 -1.37
CA PRO A 221 7.35 0.06 -2.71
C PRO A 221 7.21 -1.46 -2.80
N GLY A 222 6.21 -1.92 -3.55
CA GLY A 222 5.99 -3.33 -3.83
C GLY A 222 6.36 -3.67 -5.27
N ASN A 223 7.46 -4.37 -5.50
CA ASN A 223 7.81 -4.87 -6.82
C ASN A 223 7.38 -6.33 -6.95
N THR A 224 6.06 -6.54 -6.98
CA THR A 224 5.41 -7.85 -6.90
C THR A 224 5.73 -8.73 -8.11
N PRO A 225 6.54 -9.80 -7.96
CA PRO A 225 6.72 -10.80 -9.00
C PRO A 225 5.53 -11.74 -9.05
N VAL A 226 5.18 -12.18 -10.26
CA VAL A 226 4.18 -13.22 -10.51
C VAL A 226 4.85 -14.37 -11.25
N TYR A 227 4.70 -15.57 -10.77
CA TYR A 227 5.07 -16.77 -11.54
C TYR A 227 3.82 -17.43 -12.10
N LEU A 228 3.69 -17.45 -13.42
CA LEU A 228 2.66 -18.17 -14.15
C LEU A 228 3.26 -19.49 -14.66
N GLU A 229 3.07 -20.53 -13.88
CA GLU A 229 3.61 -21.88 -14.10
C GLU A 229 2.72 -22.65 -15.07
N LYS A 230 3.28 -23.53 -15.88
CA LYS A 230 2.61 -24.24 -16.99
C LYS A 230 1.33 -24.99 -16.63
N THR A 231 1.14 -25.40 -15.37
CA THR A 231 -0.08 -26.09 -14.92
C THR A 231 -1.20 -25.13 -14.52
N ALA A 232 -0.94 -23.82 -14.57
CA ALA A 232 -1.91 -22.80 -14.21
C ALA A 232 -3.09 -22.78 -15.19
N ASP A 233 -4.24 -22.33 -14.71
CA ASP A 233 -5.35 -21.94 -15.58
C ASP A 233 -5.03 -20.56 -16.18
N VAL A 234 -4.52 -20.55 -17.40
CA VAL A 234 -4.11 -19.35 -18.12
C VAL A 234 -5.24 -18.33 -18.22
N SER A 235 -6.47 -18.78 -18.48
CA SER A 235 -7.61 -17.89 -18.68
C SER A 235 -7.98 -17.17 -17.38
N MET A 236 -8.03 -17.89 -16.27
CA MET A 236 -8.29 -17.34 -14.95
C MET A 236 -7.14 -16.41 -14.51
N ALA A 237 -5.90 -16.87 -14.61
CA ALA A 237 -4.72 -16.10 -14.19
C ALA A 237 -4.61 -14.76 -14.93
N VAL A 238 -4.87 -14.73 -16.24
CA VAL A 238 -4.81 -13.47 -17.02
C VAL A 238 -5.94 -12.53 -16.63
N VAL A 239 -7.16 -13.02 -16.37
CA VAL A 239 -8.27 -12.20 -15.87
C VAL A 239 -7.89 -11.59 -14.53
N ASP A 240 -7.40 -12.40 -13.59
CA ASP A 240 -7.00 -11.95 -12.25
C ASP A 240 -5.90 -10.90 -12.30
N ILE A 241 -4.86 -11.12 -13.12
CA ILE A 241 -3.77 -10.17 -13.31
C ILE A 241 -4.27 -8.84 -13.91
N ILE A 242 -5.15 -8.88 -14.93
CA ILE A 242 -5.71 -7.66 -15.53
C ILE A 242 -6.55 -6.90 -14.50
N VAL A 243 -7.48 -7.58 -13.82
CA VAL A 243 -8.33 -6.95 -12.80
C VAL A 243 -7.47 -6.31 -11.71
N SER A 244 -6.49 -7.03 -11.20
CA SER A 244 -5.58 -6.56 -10.16
C SER A 244 -4.73 -5.37 -10.63
N LYS A 245 -4.11 -5.47 -11.81
CA LYS A 245 -3.19 -4.44 -12.32
C LYS A 245 -3.89 -3.18 -12.83
N THR A 246 -5.16 -3.27 -13.23
CA THR A 246 -5.93 -2.10 -13.69
C THR A 246 -6.77 -1.46 -12.60
N PHE A 247 -7.00 -2.14 -11.48
CA PHE A 247 -7.72 -1.58 -10.33
C PHE A 247 -7.04 -0.29 -9.84
N ASP A 248 -7.82 0.77 -9.79
CA ASP A 248 -7.36 2.13 -9.48
C ASP A 248 -6.13 2.56 -10.30
N ASN A 249 -6.09 2.16 -11.57
CA ASN A 249 -4.96 2.34 -12.47
C ASN A 249 -3.61 1.82 -11.89
N GLY A 250 -3.63 0.69 -11.18
CA GLY A 250 -2.43 0.03 -10.68
C GLY A 250 -1.77 0.73 -9.48
N THR A 251 -2.50 1.52 -8.71
CA THR A 251 -1.96 2.24 -7.54
C THR A 251 -1.92 1.43 -6.26
N ILE A 252 -2.40 0.18 -6.25
CA ILE A 252 -2.16 -0.73 -5.13
C ILE A 252 -0.74 -1.28 -5.22
N CYS A 253 0.06 -1.08 -4.17
CA CYS A 253 1.45 -1.52 -4.11
C CYS A 253 1.63 -3.05 -4.19
N ALA A 254 0.59 -3.83 -3.90
CA ALA A 254 0.56 -5.28 -4.05
C ALA A 254 0.17 -5.75 -5.46
N SER A 255 -0.20 -4.84 -6.38
CA SER A 255 -0.52 -5.20 -7.76
C SER A 255 0.70 -5.77 -8.49
N GLU A 256 0.45 -6.66 -9.42
CA GLU A 256 1.46 -7.33 -10.22
C GLU A 256 2.36 -6.32 -10.95
N GLN A 257 3.65 -6.48 -10.83
CA GLN A 257 4.64 -5.62 -11.52
C GLN A 257 5.32 -6.35 -12.66
N THR A 258 5.49 -7.65 -12.50
CA THR A 258 6.22 -8.51 -13.41
C THR A 258 5.56 -9.87 -13.47
N VAL A 259 5.35 -10.41 -14.66
CA VAL A 259 4.89 -11.80 -14.85
C VAL A 259 5.98 -12.61 -15.53
N VAL A 260 6.45 -13.64 -14.86
CA VAL A 260 7.35 -14.66 -15.41
C VAL A 260 6.53 -15.84 -15.84
N ILE A 261 6.58 -16.20 -17.11
CA ILE A 261 5.70 -17.17 -17.75
C ILE A 261 6.53 -18.33 -18.29
N ASP A 262 6.15 -19.56 -17.97
CA ASP A 262 6.76 -20.74 -18.56
C ASP A 262 6.62 -20.76 -20.09
N ASP A 263 7.68 -21.19 -20.77
CA ASP A 263 7.80 -21.21 -22.23
C ASP A 263 6.62 -21.90 -22.91
N GLU A 264 6.16 -23.02 -22.34
CA GLU A 264 5.07 -23.86 -22.90
C GLU A 264 3.73 -23.10 -22.99
N ILE A 265 3.47 -22.12 -22.14
CA ILE A 265 2.20 -21.37 -22.10
C ILE A 265 2.37 -19.91 -22.49
N TYR A 266 3.58 -19.45 -22.79
CA TYR A 266 3.91 -18.04 -23.02
C TYR A 266 3.06 -17.41 -24.12
N ASP A 267 3.06 -17.99 -25.32
CA ASP A 267 2.35 -17.41 -26.47
C ASP A 267 0.82 -17.44 -26.29
N ALA A 268 0.28 -18.49 -25.65
CA ALA A 268 -1.13 -18.58 -25.30
C ALA A 268 -1.53 -17.51 -24.28
N THR A 269 -0.65 -17.27 -23.31
CA THR A 269 -0.86 -16.23 -22.28
C THR A 269 -0.87 -14.84 -22.90
N LEU A 270 0.09 -14.50 -23.75
CA LEU A 270 0.12 -13.19 -24.43
C LEU A 270 -1.11 -12.98 -25.32
N LYS A 271 -1.53 -14.02 -26.07
CA LYS A 271 -2.76 -13.98 -26.85
C LYS A 271 -3.97 -13.66 -25.96
N LYS A 272 -4.07 -14.31 -24.81
CA LYS A 272 -5.16 -14.08 -23.86
C LYS A 272 -5.15 -12.65 -23.30
N PHE A 273 -4.00 -12.09 -23.00
CA PHE A 273 -3.87 -10.69 -22.60
C PHE A 273 -4.40 -9.74 -23.69
N VAL A 274 -4.06 -9.99 -24.96
CA VAL A 274 -4.53 -9.17 -26.11
C VAL A 274 -6.05 -9.28 -26.27
N GLU A 275 -6.62 -10.48 -26.14
CA GLU A 275 -8.07 -10.69 -26.20
C GLU A 275 -8.83 -9.87 -25.14
N LEU A 276 -8.20 -9.62 -23.97
CA LEU A 276 -8.79 -8.88 -22.87
C LEU A 276 -8.42 -7.38 -22.83
N GLY A 277 -7.77 -6.88 -23.89
CA GLY A 277 -7.53 -5.45 -24.10
C GLY A 277 -6.14 -4.97 -23.69
N ALA A 278 -5.14 -5.87 -23.59
CA ALA A 278 -3.76 -5.46 -23.45
C ALA A 278 -3.11 -5.15 -24.81
N HIS A 279 -2.15 -4.23 -24.79
CA HIS A 279 -1.21 -3.98 -25.89
C HIS A 279 0.13 -4.59 -25.55
N ILE A 280 0.62 -5.49 -26.39
CA ILE A 280 1.97 -6.06 -26.26
C ILE A 280 2.96 -5.13 -26.97
N CYS A 281 3.84 -4.52 -26.22
CA CYS A 281 4.87 -3.64 -26.72
C CYS A 281 5.93 -4.44 -27.52
N SER A 282 6.35 -3.89 -28.65
CA SER A 282 7.59 -4.31 -29.31
C SER A 282 8.81 -3.95 -28.44
N GLU A 283 9.98 -4.51 -28.71
CA GLU A 283 11.22 -4.17 -27.98
C GLU A 283 11.51 -2.66 -27.98
N LYS A 284 11.30 -2.00 -29.13
CA LYS A 284 11.47 -0.54 -29.26
C LYS A 284 10.47 0.23 -28.39
N GLU A 285 9.22 -0.18 -28.39
CA GLU A 285 8.18 0.44 -27.55
C GLU A 285 8.48 0.22 -26.07
N ALA A 286 8.92 -0.97 -25.66
CA ALA A 286 9.31 -1.27 -24.29
C ALA A 286 10.52 -0.40 -23.84
N GLU A 287 11.50 -0.21 -24.70
CA GLU A 287 12.64 0.66 -24.43
C GLU A 287 12.21 2.13 -24.24
N VAL A 288 11.38 2.66 -25.17
CA VAL A 288 10.84 4.02 -25.06
C VAL A 288 9.99 4.16 -23.79
N LEU A 289 9.13 3.20 -23.52
CA LEU A 289 8.29 3.18 -22.33
C LEU A 289 9.14 3.22 -21.05
N GLY A 290 10.18 2.40 -20.97
CA GLY A 290 11.12 2.38 -19.84
C GLY A 290 11.81 3.72 -19.60
N ARG A 291 12.28 4.37 -20.66
CA ARG A 291 12.93 5.69 -20.58
C ARG A 291 11.96 6.82 -20.20
N THR A 292 10.69 6.68 -20.58
CA THR A 292 9.65 7.68 -20.30
C THR A 292 9.14 7.55 -18.86
N LEU A 293 8.97 6.32 -18.37
CA LEU A 293 8.31 6.06 -17.10
C LEU A 293 9.26 6.07 -15.90
N VAL A 294 10.51 5.70 -16.08
CA VAL A 294 11.45 5.51 -14.97
C VAL A 294 12.59 6.52 -15.04
N ASP A 295 12.76 7.25 -13.97
CA ASP A 295 13.89 8.15 -13.79
C ASP A 295 15.19 7.36 -13.65
N ARG A 296 16.16 7.62 -14.53
CA ARG A 296 17.43 6.86 -14.58
C ARG A 296 18.32 7.08 -13.37
N GLN A 297 18.21 8.22 -12.69
CA GLN A 297 19.07 8.54 -11.55
C GLN A 297 18.54 7.91 -10.27
N THR A 298 17.23 7.95 -10.10
CA THR A 298 16.57 7.45 -8.87
C THR A 298 16.06 6.02 -8.99
N GLY A 299 15.86 5.51 -10.20
CA GLY A 299 15.20 4.23 -10.46
C GLY A 299 13.73 4.21 -10.06
N CYS A 300 13.11 5.38 -9.88
CA CYS A 300 11.71 5.49 -9.46
C CYS A 300 10.80 5.85 -10.65
N LEU A 301 9.52 5.46 -10.53
CA LEU A 301 8.50 5.85 -11.51
C LEU A 301 8.34 7.37 -11.52
N GLN A 302 8.26 7.94 -12.72
CA GLN A 302 7.99 9.36 -12.93
C GLN A 302 6.58 9.72 -12.46
N PRO A 303 6.38 10.82 -11.71
CA PRO A 303 5.07 11.20 -11.16
C PRO A 303 3.96 11.31 -12.21
N ILE A 304 4.30 11.68 -13.45
CA ILE A 304 3.37 11.81 -14.58
C ILE A 304 2.65 10.49 -14.93
N ALA A 305 3.23 9.35 -14.58
CA ALA A 305 2.68 8.03 -14.91
C ALA A 305 1.84 7.43 -13.76
N VAL A 306 2.03 7.90 -12.53
CA VAL A 306 1.40 7.31 -11.34
C VAL A 306 -0.13 7.38 -11.45
N GLY A 307 -0.79 6.21 -11.41
CA GLY A 307 -2.25 6.10 -11.43
C GLY A 307 -2.93 6.62 -12.69
N GLN A 308 -2.19 6.75 -13.81
CA GLN A 308 -2.74 7.16 -15.09
C GLN A 308 -3.26 5.95 -15.89
N LYS A 309 -4.26 6.19 -16.76
CA LYS A 309 -4.77 5.16 -17.68
C LYS A 309 -3.70 4.74 -18.69
N ALA A 310 -3.71 3.47 -19.12
CA ALA A 310 -2.78 2.93 -20.11
C ALA A 310 -2.68 3.79 -21.37
N ILE A 311 -3.81 4.29 -21.87
CA ILE A 311 -3.84 5.16 -23.06
C ILE A 311 -3.13 6.51 -22.85
N ASN A 312 -3.19 7.08 -21.64
CA ASN A 312 -2.46 8.32 -21.33
C ASN A 312 -0.96 8.06 -21.27
N ILE A 313 -0.57 6.94 -20.67
CA ILE A 313 0.84 6.51 -20.63
C ILE A 313 1.38 6.27 -22.02
N ALA A 314 0.64 5.55 -22.88
CA ALA A 314 1.02 5.33 -24.28
C ALA A 314 1.23 6.66 -25.02
N ARG A 315 0.31 7.63 -24.84
CA ARG A 315 0.43 8.96 -25.45
C ARG A 315 1.69 9.71 -25.00
N VAL A 316 1.99 9.70 -23.69
CA VAL A 316 3.19 10.35 -23.15
C VAL A 316 4.47 9.69 -23.68
N ALA A 317 4.45 8.38 -23.86
CA ALA A 317 5.55 7.61 -24.45
C ALA A 317 5.59 7.66 -25.98
N GLY A 318 4.64 8.32 -26.65
CA GLY A 318 4.58 8.38 -28.11
C GLY A 318 4.21 7.07 -28.78
N LEU A 319 3.53 6.16 -28.06
CA LEU A 319 3.07 4.87 -28.58
C LEU A 319 1.67 4.99 -29.19
N THR A 320 1.44 4.26 -30.27
CA THR A 320 0.12 4.12 -30.90
C THR A 320 -0.56 2.85 -30.42
N VAL A 321 -1.64 2.99 -29.68
CA VAL A 321 -2.42 1.86 -29.13
C VAL A 321 -3.91 2.03 -29.44
N LYS A 322 -4.67 0.96 -29.31
CA LYS A 322 -6.14 1.01 -29.48
C LYS A 322 -6.77 1.90 -28.39
N PRO A 323 -7.88 2.61 -28.69
CA PRO A 323 -8.55 3.50 -27.73
C PRO A 323 -9.04 2.82 -26.45
N ASP A 324 -9.34 1.54 -26.50
CA ASP A 324 -9.82 0.70 -25.41
C ASP A 324 -8.71 -0.08 -24.67
N THR A 325 -7.44 0.23 -24.96
CA THR A 325 -6.29 -0.41 -24.31
C THR A 325 -6.33 -0.19 -22.81
N LYS A 326 -6.35 -1.28 -22.05
CA LYS A 326 -6.41 -1.31 -20.58
C LYS A 326 -5.06 -1.45 -19.92
N LEU A 327 -4.13 -2.16 -20.58
CA LEU A 327 -2.83 -2.56 -20.02
C LEU A 327 -1.76 -2.53 -21.10
N LEU A 328 -0.57 -2.02 -20.77
CA LEU A 328 0.62 -2.12 -21.61
C LEU A 328 1.52 -3.23 -21.07
N ILE A 329 1.87 -4.18 -21.92
CA ILE A 329 2.76 -5.30 -21.57
C ILE A 329 4.07 -5.15 -22.29
N ALA A 330 5.15 -5.08 -21.53
CA ALA A 330 6.50 -4.92 -22.02
C ALA A 330 7.31 -6.22 -21.84
N PRO A 331 7.62 -6.95 -22.90
CA PRO A 331 8.61 -8.03 -22.84
C PRO A 331 9.97 -7.46 -22.47
N ILE A 332 10.63 -8.01 -21.45
CA ILE A 332 11.98 -7.63 -21.02
C ILE A 332 12.81 -8.88 -20.68
N HIS A 333 14.14 -8.73 -20.65
CA HIS A 333 15.04 -9.91 -20.56
C HIS A 333 15.96 -9.87 -19.35
N GLY A 334 15.92 -8.84 -18.53
CA GLY A 334 16.80 -8.69 -17.37
C GLY A 334 16.17 -7.86 -16.26
N VAL A 335 16.82 -7.84 -15.10
CA VAL A 335 16.38 -7.10 -13.89
C VAL A 335 17.47 -6.11 -13.50
N GLY A 336 17.07 -4.94 -13.02
CA GLY A 336 18.01 -3.92 -12.54
C GLY A 336 18.03 -2.65 -13.35
N PRO A 337 19.01 -1.75 -13.14
CA PRO A 337 19.04 -0.40 -13.71
C PRO A 337 19.05 -0.35 -15.25
N GLU A 338 19.64 -1.35 -15.91
CA GLU A 338 19.65 -1.46 -17.37
C GLU A 338 18.28 -1.90 -17.94
N HIS A 339 17.39 -2.38 -17.07
CA HIS A 339 16.04 -2.82 -17.40
C HIS A 339 15.01 -2.04 -16.59
N PRO A 340 14.78 -0.75 -16.89
CA PRO A 340 14.01 0.16 -16.04
C PRO A 340 12.57 -0.31 -15.76
N LEU A 341 11.97 -1.09 -16.65
CA LEU A 341 10.63 -1.66 -16.41
C LEU A 341 10.61 -2.85 -15.45
N SER A 342 11.76 -3.26 -14.90
CA SER A 342 11.82 -4.29 -13.84
C SER A 342 11.50 -3.77 -12.43
N VAL A 343 11.29 -2.45 -12.26
CA VAL A 343 10.92 -1.84 -10.96
C VAL A 343 9.40 -1.73 -10.78
N GLU A 344 8.98 -1.30 -9.59
CA GLU A 344 7.57 -0.99 -9.30
C GLU A 344 7.02 0.07 -10.26
N LYS A 345 5.85 -0.23 -10.83
CA LYS A 345 5.09 0.63 -11.74
C LYS A 345 3.68 0.81 -11.20
N LEU A 346 3.43 1.89 -10.47
CA LEU A 346 2.10 2.24 -9.94
C LEU A 346 1.19 2.79 -11.06
N CYS A 347 1.06 2.01 -12.14
CA CYS A 347 0.28 2.32 -13.33
C CYS A 347 0.01 1.03 -14.12
N PRO A 348 -0.91 1.04 -15.12
CA PRO A 348 -1.24 -0.14 -15.92
C PRO A 348 -0.16 -0.50 -16.94
N VAL A 349 1.04 -0.78 -16.43
CA VAL A 349 2.18 -1.29 -17.20
C VAL A 349 2.73 -2.52 -16.51
N LEU A 350 2.92 -3.61 -17.25
CA LEU A 350 3.35 -4.90 -16.75
C LEU A 350 4.60 -5.36 -17.53
N ALA A 351 5.65 -5.75 -16.82
CA ALA A 351 6.80 -6.40 -17.43
C ALA A 351 6.52 -7.91 -17.59
N VAL A 352 6.99 -8.51 -18.68
CA VAL A 352 6.83 -9.95 -18.94
C VAL A 352 8.19 -10.58 -19.26
N TYR A 353 8.42 -11.75 -18.66
CA TYR A 353 9.58 -12.62 -18.96
C TYR A 353 9.12 -13.97 -19.47
N ARG A 354 9.88 -14.55 -20.40
CA ARG A 354 9.72 -15.93 -20.87
C ARG A 354 10.77 -16.79 -20.19
N ALA A 355 10.36 -17.81 -19.44
CA ALA A 355 11.25 -18.70 -18.71
C ALA A 355 11.24 -20.10 -19.35
N LYS A 356 12.42 -20.64 -19.60
CA LYS A 356 12.62 -21.97 -20.21
C LYS A 356 12.52 -23.12 -19.20
N SER A 357 12.56 -22.81 -17.92
CA SER A 357 12.44 -23.78 -16.83
C SER A 357 11.92 -23.12 -15.56
N ALA A 358 11.35 -23.93 -14.65
CA ALA A 358 10.92 -23.48 -13.35
C ALA A 358 12.05 -22.84 -12.52
N ASP A 359 13.26 -23.34 -12.61
CA ASP A 359 14.42 -22.79 -11.92
C ASP A 359 14.80 -21.39 -12.45
N GLU A 360 14.68 -21.17 -13.75
CA GLU A 360 14.86 -19.85 -14.35
C GLU A 360 13.75 -18.90 -13.89
N ALA A 361 12.48 -19.34 -13.93
CA ALA A 361 11.35 -18.54 -13.50
C ALA A 361 11.48 -18.12 -12.04
N LEU A 362 11.77 -19.04 -11.15
CA LEU A 362 11.97 -18.77 -9.72
C LEU A 362 13.12 -17.78 -9.50
N ARG A 363 14.25 -17.93 -10.19
CA ARG A 363 15.39 -17.03 -10.10
C ARG A 363 14.99 -15.60 -10.53
N VAL A 364 14.31 -15.44 -11.68
CA VAL A 364 13.85 -14.12 -12.13
C VAL A 364 12.89 -13.49 -11.11
N CYS A 365 11.97 -14.26 -10.53
CA CYS A 365 11.10 -13.77 -9.48
C CYS A 365 11.87 -13.30 -8.22
N VAL A 366 12.90 -14.03 -7.81
CA VAL A 366 13.80 -13.63 -6.71
C VAL A 366 14.53 -12.33 -7.05
N ASP A 367 15.09 -12.22 -8.26
CA ASP A 367 15.82 -11.02 -8.70
C ASP A 367 14.89 -9.79 -8.73
N VAL A 368 13.67 -9.91 -9.25
CA VAL A 368 12.65 -8.85 -9.24
C VAL A 368 12.28 -8.45 -7.80
N ASN A 369 12.08 -9.41 -6.92
CA ASN A 369 11.78 -9.17 -5.50
C ASN A 369 12.93 -8.40 -4.83
N HIS A 370 14.18 -8.79 -5.05
CA HIS A 370 15.36 -8.10 -4.52
C HIS A 370 15.55 -6.70 -5.11
N ALA A 371 15.16 -6.46 -6.36
CA ALA A 371 15.28 -5.15 -6.97
C ALA A 371 14.41 -4.06 -6.33
N GLY A 372 13.37 -4.42 -5.57
CA GLY A 372 12.56 -3.39 -4.91
C GLY A 372 11.33 -3.85 -4.13
N GLY A 373 11.10 -5.15 -4.00
CA GLY A 373 9.87 -5.68 -3.39
C GLY A 373 10.06 -6.51 -2.12
N LEU A 374 11.24 -6.48 -1.51
CA LEU A 374 11.55 -7.27 -0.31
C LEU A 374 10.53 -7.03 0.81
N GLY A 375 9.99 -8.11 1.36
CA GLY A 375 9.05 -8.07 2.48
C GLY A 375 7.62 -7.66 2.10
N HIS A 376 7.30 -7.44 0.81
CA HIS A 376 5.98 -6.97 0.41
C HIS A 376 5.06 -8.13 -0.03
N THR A 377 4.88 -8.35 -1.30
CA THR A 377 3.91 -9.31 -1.87
C THR A 377 4.52 -10.06 -3.05
N ALA A 378 4.15 -11.32 -3.24
CA ALA A 378 4.41 -12.09 -4.44
C ALA A 378 3.20 -12.96 -4.79
N VAL A 379 3.08 -13.36 -6.06
CA VAL A 379 1.95 -14.13 -6.57
C VAL A 379 2.44 -15.34 -7.35
N VAL A 380 1.77 -16.47 -7.20
CA VAL A 380 2.01 -17.66 -8.01
C VAL A 380 0.69 -18.24 -8.51
N PHE A 381 0.61 -18.50 -9.81
CA PHE A 381 -0.46 -19.27 -10.44
C PHE A 381 0.08 -20.62 -10.83
N SER A 382 -0.38 -21.67 -10.19
CA SER A 382 0.06 -23.05 -10.42
C SER A 382 -0.90 -24.06 -9.77
N ARG A 383 -1.00 -25.26 -10.33
CA ARG A 383 -1.63 -26.42 -9.69
C ARG A 383 -0.58 -27.37 -9.08
N ASN A 384 0.70 -27.11 -9.33
CA ASN A 384 1.79 -27.93 -8.81
C ASN A 384 2.18 -27.47 -7.40
N GLN A 385 1.82 -28.27 -6.39
CA GLN A 385 2.06 -27.97 -4.98
C GLN A 385 3.55 -27.87 -4.62
N GLU A 386 4.43 -28.59 -5.34
CA GLU A 386 5.88 -28.49 -5.13
C GLU A 386 6.39 -27.11 -5.58
N ILE A 387 5.95 -26.63 -6.73
CA ILE A 387 6.32 -25.30 -7.23
C ILE A 387 5.79 -24.21 -6.32
N ILE A 388 4.52 -24.30 -5.86
CA ILE A 388 3.94 -23.34 -4.93
C ILE A 388 4.78 -23.27 -3.64
N ARG A 389 5.17 -24.42 -3.09
CA ARG A 389 6.01 -24.46 -1.88
C ARG A 389 7.39 -23.86 -2.13
N ARG A 390 8.07 -24.28 -3.22
CA ARG A 390 9.39 -23.74 -3.59
C ARG A 390 9.34 -22.20 -3.80
N PHE A 391 8.30 -21.70 -4.45
CA PHE A 391 8.10 -20.27 -4.61
C PHE A 391 7.98 -19.56 -3.26
N GLY A 392 7.16 -20.11 -2.34
CA GLY A 392 7.01 -19.59 -0.99
C GLY A 392 8.31 -19.59 -0.17
N ASP A 393 9.12 -20.63 -0.32
CA ASP A 393 10.38 -20.76 0.41
C ASP A 393 11.49 -19.82 -0.11
N LEU A 394 11.46 -19.46 -1.38
CA LEU A 394 12.52 -18.67 -2.04
C LEU A 394 12.23 -17.17 -2.03
N ILE A 395 10.97 -16.75 -2.12
CA ILE A 395 10.62 -15.34 -2.25
C ILE A 395 10.53 -14.69 -0.86
N ASN A 396 11.32 -13.64 -0.65
CA ASN A 396 11.27 -12.86 0.57
C ASN A 396 10.12 -11.83 0.49
N ALA A 397 8.90 -12.28 0.79
CA ALA A 397 7.70 -11.46 0.80
C ALA A 397 6.92 -11.67 2.12
N GLY A 398 6.26 -10.62 2.60
CA GLY A 398 5.40 -10.67 3.78
C GLY A 398 4.14 -11.51 3.53
N ARG A 399 3.74 -11.67 2.26
CA ARG A 399 2.63 -12.53 1.85
C ARG A 399 2.85 -13.12 0.46
N ILE A 400 2.47 -14.38 0.32
CA ILE A 400 2.47 -15.12 -0.94
C ILE A 400 1.00 -15.42 -1.30
N ILE A 401 0.57 -14.96 -2.46
CA ILE A 401 -0.79 -15.16 -2.95
C ILE A 401 -0.77 -16.29 -3.98
N VAL A 402 -1.68 -17.24 -3.86
CA VAL A 402 -1.75 -18.41 -4.71
C VAL A 402 -3.07 -18.41 -5.48
N ASN A 403 -3.01 -18.43 -6.82
CA ASN A 403 -4.15 -18.52 -7.72
C ASN A 403 -5.24 -17.46 -7.43
N ALA A 404 -4.81 -16.22 -7.17
CA ALA A 404 -5.71 -15.09 -6.92
C ALA A 404 -5.03 -13.77 -7.31
N PRO A 405 -5.83 -12.70 -7.59
CA PRO A 405 -5.30 -11.39 -7.97
C PRO A 405 -4.51 -10.74 -6.84
N GLY A 406 -3.31 -10.25 -7.15
CA GLY A 406 -2.34 -9.74 -6.17
C GLY A 406 -2.87 -8.58 -5.33
N SER A 407 -3.50 -7.59 -5.95
CA SER A 407 -4.03 -6.42 -5.22
C SER A 407 -5.17 -6.78 -4.27
N ILE A 408 -6.12 -7.60 -4.71
CA ILE A 408 -7.31 -7.97 -3.94
C ILE A 408 -6.96 -9.01 -2.89
N GLY A 409 -6.19 -10.03 -3.25
CA GLY A 409 -5.72 -11.06 -2.33
C GLY A 409 -4.83 -10.50 -1.21
N ALA A 410 -4.07 -9.43 -1.50
CA ALA A 410 -3.25 -8.77 -0.49
C ALA A 410 -4.07 -7.92 0.51
N LEU A 411 -5.21 -7.40 0.09
CA LEU A 411 -6.14 -6.72 1.01
C LEU A 411 -6.92 -7.71 1.87
N GLY A 412 -7.23 -8.89 1.31
CA GLY A 412 -8.07 -9.89 1.96
C GLY A 412 -9.55 -9.55 1.94
N GLY A 413 -10.35 -10.42 2.53
CA GLY A 413 -11.79 -10.23 2.69
C GLY A 413 -12.67 -10.64 1.50
N VAL A 414 -12.06 -11.01 0.35
CA VAL A 414 -12.78 -11.48 -0.84
C VAL A 414 -12.37 -12.91 -1.20
N TYR A 415 -11.09 -13.14 -1.42
CA TYR A 415 -10.54 -14.45 -1.78
C TYR A 415 -9.95 -15.21 -0.58
N ASN A 416 -9.59 -14.49 0.45
CA ASN A 416 -8.91 -14.98 1.65
C ASN A 416 -9.28 -14.09 2.85
N ASP A 417 -8.91 -14.50 4.04
CA ASP A 417 -9.03 -13.67 5.22
C ASP A 417 -8.22 -12.36 5.08
N MET A 418 -8.65 -11.32 5.78
CA MET A 418 -7.84 -10.10 5.88
C MET A 418 -6.53 -10.41 6.62
N VAL A 419 -5.43 -9.88 6.12
CA VAL A 419 -4.08 -10.16 6.62
C VAL A 419 -3.43 -8.88 7.13
#